data_1f4f28aa1eaa64a758075c605483d19a
#
_entry.id   1f4f28aa1eaa64a758075c605483d19a
#
_cell.length_a   1.000
_cell.length_b   1.000
_cell.length_c   1.000
_cell.angle_alpha   90.00
_cell.angle_beta   90.00
_cell.angle_gamma   90.00
#
_symmetry.space_group_name_H-M   'P 1'
#
loop_
_entity.id
_entity.type
_entity.pdbx_description
1 polymer ?
#
loop_
_entity_poly.entity_id
_entity_poly.type
_entity_poly.pdbx_seq_one_letter_code
_entity_poly.pdbx_strand_id
1 'polypeptide(L)'
;SGLFYVLTHSQKQLFTQLFAQISTVVDTRQSTHVEFNQHLKHTPDPSSPGRRATQHEDDMDINELTIGQAKELAGMFGGTQPASTLNSMIGQKVIVRTYSAGNWFGTLAEKAGNEVILSGARRMWKWRAAQSISLSACALYGVITKDSKIVEPVPRVWLEAVEIILCSPDAIDILEGAPHVAAE
;
A
#
# COMPACT_ATOMS: atom_id res chain seq x y z
N SER A 1 -12.14 33.43 -23.30
CA SER A 1 -13.39 32.68 -23.53
C SER A 1 -13.43 31.49 -22.60
N GLY A 2 -14.09 31.68 -21.43
CA GLY A 2 -14.27 30.59 -20.44
C GLY A 2 -15.43 29.71 -20.83
N LEU A 3 -15.20 28.44 -21.07
CA LEU A 3 -16.23 27.44 -21.24
C LEU A 3 -16.72 27.01 -19.83
N PHE A 4 -17.86 27.54 -19.40
CA PHE A 4 -18.60 27.02 -18.25
C PHE A 4 -19.32 25.74 -18.69
N TYR A 5 -18.85 24.57 -18.22
CA TYR A 5 -19.58 23.32 -18.34
C TYR A 5 -20.80 23.35 -17.40
N VAL A 6 -21.99 23.56 -17.99
CA VAL A 6 -23.26 23.45 -17.27
C VAL A 6 -23.64 21.96 -17.23
N LEU A 7 -23.51 21.34 -16.07
CA LEU A 7 -23.97 19.96 -15.83
C LEU A 7 -25.46 19.83 -16.14
N THR A 8 -25.84 18.84 -16.96
CA THR A 8 -27.22 18.53 -17.27
C THR A 8 -27.99 18.05 -16.02
N HIS A 9 -29.33 18.20 -16.04
CA HIS A 9 -30.19 17.82 -14.90
C HIS A 9 -29.97 16.35 -14.47
N SER A 10 -29.74 15.45 -15.42
CA SER A 10 -29.45 14.02 -15.18
C SER A 10 -28.11 13.80 -14.46
N GLN A 11 -27.09 14.58 -14.81
CA GLN A 11 -25.77 14.49 -14.16
C GLN A 11 -25.80 14.99 -12.70
N LYS A 12 -26.64 16.00 -12.41
CA LYS A 12 -26.85 16.49 -11.04
C LYS A 12 -27.55 15.44 -10.18
N GLN A 13 -28.55 14.71 -10.73
CA GLN A 13 -29.21 13.64 -9.99
C GLN A 13 -28.30 12.46 -9.65
N LEU A 14 -27.45 12.05 -10.60
CA LEU A 14 -26.45 10.98 -10.36
C LEU A 14 -25.43 11.38 -9.26
N PHE A 15 -25.01 12.64 -9.27
CA PHE A 15 -24.08 13.16 -8.25
C PHE A 15 -24.72 13.18 -6.85
N THR A 16 -26.00 13.56 -6.76
CA THR A 16 -26.74 13.57 -5.48
C THR A 16 -26.97 12.16 -4.93
N GLN A 17 -27.27 11.18 -5.80
CA GLN A 17 -27.42 9.78 -5.39
C GLN A 17 -26.08 9.17 -4.92
N LEU A 18 -24.98 9.47 -5.60
CA LEU A 18 -23.64 9.01 -5.21
C LEU A 18 -23.23 9.57 -3.84
N PHE A 19 -23.53 10.85 -3.59
CA PHE A 19 -23.22 11.49 -2.30
C PHE A 19 -24.05 10.91 -1.15
N ALA A 20 -25.33 10.57 -1.39
CA ALA A 20 -26.18 9.94 -0.40
C ALA A 20 -25.68 8.55 0.00
N GLN A 21 -25.17 7.76 -0.97
CA GLN A 21 -24.59 6.42 -0.69
C GLN A 21 -23.30 6.51 0.12
N ILE A 22 -22.45 7.50 -0.14
CA ILE A 22 -21.19 7.70 0.61
C ILE A 22 -21.51 8.11 2.07
N SER A 23 -22.51 8.95 2.29
CA SER A 23 -22.91 9.39 3.63
C SER A 23 -23.41 8.24 4.50
N THR A 24 -24.12 7.27 3.91
CA THR A 24 -24.64 6.10 4.64
C THR A 24 -23.54 5.14 5.09
N VAL A 25 -22.47 5.02 4.28
CA VAL A 25 -21.32 4.15 4.61
C VAL A 25 -20.45 4.75 5.73
N VAL A 26 -20.37 6.06 5.82
CA VAL A 26 -19.62 6.77 6.88
C VAL A 26 -20.34 6.65 8.22
N ASP A 27 -21.66 6.75 8.23
CA ASP A 27 -22.46 6.69 9.47
C ASP A 27 -22.46 5.28 10.10
N THR A 28 -22.44 4.23 9.28
CA THR A 28 -22.34 2.83 9.76
C THR A 28 -20.99 2.53 10.43
N ARG A 29 -19.89 3.21 10.04
CA ARG A 29 -18.58 3.02 10.67
C ARG A 29 -18.44 3.75 12.01
N GLN A 30 -19.18 4.81 12.25
CA GLN A 30 -19.16 5.49 13.56
C GLN A 30 -19.99 4.77 14.62
N SER A 31 -21.06 4.07 14.22
CA SER A 31 -21.93 3.33 15.17
C SER A 31 -21.24 2.12 15.80
N THR A 32 -20.37 1.43 15.07
CA THR A 32 -19.65 0.24 15.58
C THR A 32 -18.51 0.57 16.56
N HIS A 33 -18.01 1.82 16.58
CA HIS A 33 -16.91 2.21 17.49
C HIS A 33 -17.41 2.69 18.87
N VAL A 34 -18.69 3.03 19.00
CA VAL A 34 -19.28 3.51 20.27
C VAL A 34 -19.78 2.35 21.14
N GLU A 35 -20.22 1.22 20.56
CA GLU A 35 -20.71 0.08 21.36
C GLU A 35 -19.62 -0.73 22.05
N PHE A 36 -18.37 -0.71 21.55
CA PHE A 36 -17.28 -1.47 22.18
C PHE A 36 -16.78 -0.87 23.50
N ASN A 37 -17.09 0.39 23.79
CA ASN A 37 -16.55 1.09 24.96
C ASN A 37 -17.51 1.16 26.17
N GLN A 38 -18.72 0.60 26.09
CA GLN A 38 -19.69 0.62 27.20
C GLN A 38 -19.69 -0.66 28.07
N HIS A 39 -18.92 -1.70 27.71
CA HIS A 39 -18.95 -3.00 28.43
C HIS A 39 -17.88 -3.14 29.53
N LEU A 40 -17.11 -2.11 29.83
CA LEU A 40 -15.98 -2.17 30.80
C LEU A 40 -16.20 -1.41 32.11
N LYS A 41 -17.46 -1.18 32.53
CA LYS A 41 -17.75 -0.63 33.85
C LYS A 41 -18.74 -1.53 34.61
N HIS A 42 -18.32 -2.74 34.97
CA HIS A 42 -18.97 -3.51 35.98
C HIS A 42 -17.98 -3.69 37.15
N THR A 43 -18.17 -2.88 38.19
CA THR A 43 -17.50 -3.07 39.48
C THR A 43 -18.18 -4.22 40.17
N PRO A 44 -17.45 -5.23 40.68
CA PRO A 44 -18.06 -6.33 41.44
C PRO A 44 -18.48 -5.85 42.82
N ASP A 45 -19.72 -6.20 43.21
CA ASP A 45 -20.31 -6.05 44.53
C ASP A 45 -19.61 -7.01 45.51
N PRO A 46 -19.10 -6.55 46.68
CA PRO A 46 -18.35 -7.38 47.61
C PRO A 46 -19.21 -8.26 48.56
N SER A 47 -20.52 -8.40 48.33
CA SER A 47 -21.43 -9.05 49.32
C SER A 47 -22.04 -10.39 48.89
N SER A 48 -21.50 -11.13 47.93
CA SER A 48 -22.02 -12.43 47.53
C SER A 48 -21.11 -13.58 47.99
N PRO A 49 -21.58 -14.51 48.90
CA PRO A 49 -20.78 -15.62 49.35
C PRO A 49 -20.85 -16.80 48.38
N GLY A 50 -19.69 -17.18 47.86
CA GLY A 50 -19.38 -18.56 47.58
C GLY A 50 -19.90 -19.20 46.30
N ARG A 51 -19.10 -19.12 45.22
CA ARG A 51 -18.89 -20.27 44.35
C ARG A 51 -17.40 -20.35 44.01
N ARG A 52 -16.72 -21.29 44.66
CA ARG A 52 -15.35 -21.70 44.37
C ARG A 52 -15.36 -22.40 43.01
N ALA A 53 -15.20 -21.66 41.93
CA ALA A 53 -14.81 -22.21 40.63
C ALA A 53 -13.30 -22.43 40.72
N THR A 54 -12.88 -23.66 40.74
CA THR A 54 -11.50 -24.08 40.48
C THR A 54 -11.21 -23.73 39.03
N GLN A 55 -10.70 -22.53 38.79
CA GLN A 55 -10.00 -22.23 37.56
C GLN A 55 -8.66 -22.95 37.64
N HIS A 56 -8.57 -24.10 36.97
CA HIS A 56 -7.32 -24.68 36.56
C HIS A 56 -6.82 -23.74 35.46
N GLU A 57 -6.14 -22.68 35.83
CA GLU A 57 -5.24 -21.99 34.93
C GLU A 57 -4.07 -22.95 34.73
N ASP A 58 -4.08 -23.71 33.66
CA ASP A 58 -2.90 -24.40 33.13
C ASP A 58 -1.92 -23.30 32.72
N ASP A 59 -1.19 -22.79 33.71
CA ASP A 59 -0.08 -21.87 33.51
C ASP A 59 1.04 -22.69 32.83
N MET A 60 1.00 -22.74 31.50
CA MET A 60 2.03 -23.42 30.73
C MET A 60 3.33 -22.61 30.88
N ASP A 61 4.22 -23.12 31.73
CA ASP A 61 5.55 -22.54 31.88
C ASP A 61 6.32 -22.68 30.55
N ILE A 62 6.58 -21.54 29.93
CA ILE A 62 7.32 -21.45 28.66
C ILE A 62 8.70 -22.13 28.76
N ASN A 63 9.26 -22.23 29.97
CA ASN A 63 10.56 -22.85 30.22
C ASN A 63 10.50 -24.40 30.19
N GLU A 64 9.31 -25.00 30.28
CA GLU A 64 9.10 -26.45 30.20
C GLU A 64 8.80 -26.95 28.78
N LEU A 65 8.67 -26.05 27.81
CA LEU A 65 8.43 -26.40 26.41
C LEU A 65 9.62 -27.19 25.83
N THR A 66 9.35 -28.43 25.44
CA THR A 66 10.34 -29.19 24.67
C THR A 66 10.55 -28.54 23.28
N ILE A 67 11.73 -28.74 22.68
CA ILE A 67 12.06 -28.23 21.34
C ILE A 67 11.00 -28.66 20.30
N GLY A 68 10.39 -29.83 20.47
CA GLY A 68 9.32 -30.33 19.61
C GLY A 68 8.05 -29.47 19.72
N GLN A 69 7.61 -29.19 20.95
CA GLN A 69 6.44 -28.36 21.23
C GLN A 69 6.66 -26.91 20.83
N ALA A 70 7.86 -26.36 21.05
CA ALA A 70 8.22 -25.04 20.59
C ALA A 70 8.18 -24.92 19.05
N LYS A 71 8.59 -25.97 18.34
CA LYS A 71 8.55 -26.05 16.88
C LYS A 71 7.11 -26.18 16.34
N GLU A 72 6.26 -26.90 17.04
CA GLU A 72 4.84 -27.05 16.71
C GLU A 72 4.09 -25.74 16.96
N LEU A 73 4.36 -25.05 18.08
CA LEU A 73 3.84 -23.71 18.37
C LEU A 73 4.32 -22.69 17.31
N ALA A 74 5.61 -22.70 17.00
CA ALA A 74 6.18 -21.85 15.94
C ALA A 74 5.53 -22.14 14.58
N GLY A 75 5.17 -23.40 14.29
CA GLY A 75 4.41 -23.79 13.09
C GLY A 75 2.98 -23.22 13.10
N MET A 76 2.34 -23.13 14.25
CA MET A 76 1.00 -22.55 14.40
C MET A 76 1.01 -21.02 14.26
N PHE A 77 2.04 -20.35 14.77
CA PHE A 77 2.22 -18.90 14.65
C PHE A 77 2.99 -18.49 13.39
N GLY A 78 3.83 -19.37 12.85
CA GLY A 78 4.52 -19.24 11.59
C GLY A 78 3.69 -19.68 10.38
N GLY A 79 2.35 -19.71 10.56
CA GLY A 79 1.43 -19.93 9.45
C GLY A 79 1.81 -19.00 8.32
N THR A 80 1.99 -19.57 7.13
CA THR A 80 2.15 -18.88 5.85
C THR A 80 1.28 -17.64 5.88
N GLN A 81 1.89 -16.47 6.09
CA GLN A 81 1.16 -15.23 5.84
C GLN A 81 0.57 -15.38 4.43
N PRO A 82 -0.74 -15.22 4.27
CA PRO A 82 -1.32 -15.21 2.94
C PRO A 82 -0.47 -14.23 2.16
N ALA A 83 0.13 -14.68 1.05
CA ALA A 83 0.96 -13.83 0.20
C ALA A 83 0.14 -12.57 -0.01
N SER A 84 0.53 -11.49 0.68
CA SER A 84 -0.25 -10.27 0.66
C SER A 84 -0.35 -9.87 -0.81
N THR A 85 -1.53 -9.41 -1.26
CA THR A 85 -1.75 -8.93 -2.62
C THR A 85 -0.70 -7.88 -3.04
N LEU A 86 0.00 -7.28 -2.08
CA LEU A 86 1.16 -6.40 -2.26
C LEU A 86 2.39 -7.13 -2.85
N ASN A 87 2.51 -8.44 -2.68
CA ASN A 87 3.59 -9.22 -3.29
C ASN A 87 3.34 -9.51 -4.78
N SER A 88 2.14 -9.28 -5.30
CA SER A 88 1.82 -9.46 -6.72
C SER A 88 2.58 -8.51 -7.65
N MET A 89 3.13 -7.40 -7.13
CA MET A 89 3.96 -6.48 -7.89
C MET A 89 5.44 -6.88 -7.97
N ILE A 90 5.89 -7.84 -7.16
CA ILE A 90 7.28 -8.34 -7.21
C ILE A 90 7.53 -8.98 -8.57
N GLY A 91 8.65 -8.63 -9.19
CA GLY A 91 9.01 -9.02 -10.55
C GLY A 91 8.43 -8.12 -11.65
N GLN A 92 7.54 -7.18 -11.31
CA GLN A 92 6.93 -6.27 -12.27
C GLN A 92 7.73 -4.97 -12.41
N LYS A 93 7.57 -4.31 -13.56
CA LYS A 93 8.11 -2.97 -13.81
C LYS A 93 7.21 -1.92 -13.17
N VAL A 94 7.81 -1.09 -12.34
CA VAL A 94 7.11 -0.08 -11.54
C VAL A 94 7.81 1.27 -11.60
N ILE A 95 7.04 2.32 -11.34
CA ILE A 95 7.58 3.62 -10.92
C ILE A 95 7.42 3.71 -9.40
N VAL A 96 8.52 4.04 -8.71
CA VAL A 96 8.54 4.27 -7.27
C VAL A 96 8.78 5.75 -7.02
N ARG A 97 7.87 6.36 -6.26
CA ARG A 97 8.03 7.70 -5.73
C ARG A 97 8.56 7.62 -4.30
N THR A 98 9.61 8.36 -4.02
CA THR A 98 10.22 8.46 -2.70
C THR A 98 9.99 9.84 -2.11
N TYR A 99 10.20 9.99 -0.81
CA TYR A 99 10.10 11.30 -0.17
C TYR A 99 11.25 12.24 -0.57
N SER A 100 12.49 11.74 -0.59
CA SER A 100 13.69 12.56 -0.78
C SER A 100 14.55 12.17 -1.99
N ALA A 101 14.50 10.90 -2.44
CA ALA A 101 15.35 10.39 -3.51
C ALA A 101 14.76 10.56 -4.93
N GLY A 102 13.60 11.23 -5.05
CA GLY A 102 12.93 11.46 -6.33
C GLY A 102 12.14 10.26 -6.83
N ASN A 103 11.94 10.17 -8.15
CA ASN A 103 11.18 9.10 -8.79
C ASN A 103 12.12 8.13 -9.51
N TRP A 104 11.80 6.84 -9.41
CA TRP A 104 12.61 5.76 -9.96
C TRP A 104 11.73 4.79 -10.76
N PHE A 105 12.23 4.35 -11.89
CA PHE A 105 11.65 3.29 -12.71
C PHE A 105 12.55 2.06 -12.64
N GLY A 106 11.98 0.87 -12.53
CA GLY A 106 12.75 -0.38 -12.50
C GLY A 106 11.89 -1.59 -12.19
N THR A 107 12.50 -2.77 -12.08
CA THR A 107 11.83 -3.99 -11.66
C THR A 107 11.79 -4.05 -10.14
N LEU A 108 10.62 -4.22 -9.55
CA LEU A 108 10.46 -4.41 -8.11
C LEU A 108 10.99 -5.80 -7.73
N ALA A 109 12.19 -5.87 -7.16
CA ALA A 109 12.81 -7.12 -6.78
C ALA A 109 12.35 -7.61 -5.40
N GLU A 110 12.27 -6.70 -4.43
CA GLU A 110 11.91 -7.01 -3.04
C GLU A 110 11.09 -5.87 -2.44
N LYS A 111 10.21 -6.22 -1.47
CA LYS A 111 9.40 -5.25 -0.74
C LYS A 111 9.17 -5.72 0.70
N ALA A 112 9.50 -4.86 1.67
CA ALA A 112 9.22 -5.07 3.10
C ALA A 112 8.74 -3.75 3.72
N GLY A 113 7.47 -3.71 4.14
CA GLY A 113 6.89 -2.44 4.60
C GLY A 113 6.96 -1.36 3.53
N ASN A 114 7.58 -0.21 3.85
CA ASN A 114 7.83 0.88 2.91
C ASN A 114 9.17 0.74 2.16
N GLU A 115 9.99 -0.21 2.54
CA GLU A 115 11.28 -0.45 1.90
C GLU A 115 11.12 -1.29 0.65
N VAL A 116 11.83 -0.91 -0.42
CA VAL A 116 11.83 -1.62 -1.69
C VAL A 116 13.24 -1.70 -2.26
N ILE A 117 13.49 -2.78 -2.99
CA ILE A 117 14.68 -2.92 -3.83
C ILE A 117 14.23 -2.97 -5.27
N LEU A 118 14.73 -2.04 -6.07
CA LEU A 118 14.58 -2.07 -7.52
C LEU A 118 15.84 -2.62 -8.18
N SER A 119 15.67 -3.45 -9.20
CA SER A 119 16.74 -3.90 -10.10
C SER A 119 16.61 -3.24 -11.46
N GLY A 120 17.75 -3.00 -12.13
CA GLY A 120 17.80 -2.26 -13.38
C GLY A 120 17.16 -0.88 -13.26
N ALA A 121 17.41 -0.23 -12.12
CA ALA A 121 16.69 0.97 -11.71
C ALA A 121 17.23 2.21 -12.42
N ARG A 122 16.34 3.02 -12.95
CA ARG A 122 16.66 4.29 -13.62
C ARG A 122 16.02 5.44 -12.86
N ARG A 123 16.81 6.46 -12.50
CA ARG A 123 16.27 7.66 -11.89
C ARG A 123 15.58 8.54 -12.92
N MET A 124 14.36 8.96 -12.64
CA MET A 124 13.60 9.92 -13.42
C MET A 124 13.87 11.33 -12.88
N TRP A 125 15.02 11.92 -13.27
CA TRP A 125 15.47 13.22 -12.75
C TRP A 125 14.51 14.35 -13.12
N LYS A 126 14.07 14.38 -14.37
CA LYS A 126 13.01 15.24 -14.88
C LYS A 126 12.13 14.39 -15.77
N TRP A 127 10.84 14.54 -15.64
CA TRP A 127 9.89 13.77 -16.46
C TRP A 127 8.72 14.64 -16.91
N ARG A 128 8.22 14.35 -18.10
CA ARG A 128 6.98 14.89 -18.64
C ARG A 128 6.16 13.73 -19.16
N ALA A 129 4.99 13.50 -18.59
CA ALA A 129 4.09 12.45 -19.03
C ALA A 129 3.63 12.67 -20.48
N ALA A 130 3.45 11.59 -21.24
CA ALA A 130 3.09 11.66 -22.64
C ALA A 130 1.69 12.25 -22.88
N GLN A 131 0.73 11.99 -21.99
CA GLN A 131 -0.67 12.37 -22.17
C GLN A 131 -1.28 13.19 -21.03
N SER A 132 -0.57 13.40 -19.91
CA SER A 132 -1.09 14.12 -18.75
C SER A 132 0.04 14.76 -17.97
N ILE A 133 -0.25 15.22 -16.73
CA ILE A 133 0.72 15.91 -15.88
C ILE A 133 1.12 15.08 -14.63
N SER A 134 0.56 13.87 -14.47
CA SER A 134 0.75 13.06 -13.27
C SER A 134 1.81 11.98 -13.43
N LEU A 135 2.40 11.53 -12.30
CA LEU A 135 3.32 10.40 -12.31
C LEU A 135 2.60 9.09 -12.71
N SER A 136 1.33 8.94 -12.34
CA SER A 136 0.49 7.82 -12.77
C SER A 136 0.31 7.77 -14.28
N ALA A 137 0.25 8.93 -14.94
CA ALA A 137 0.21 8.98 -16.39
C ALA A 137 1.54 8.58 -17.04
N CYS A 138 2.68 8.84 -16.36
CA CYS A 138 3.97 8.28 -16.82
C CYS A 138 3.96 6.76 -16.76
N ALA A 139 3.34 6.16 -15.75
CA ALA A 139 3.23 4.71 -15.64
C ALA A 139 2.26 4.08 -16.65
N LEU A 140 1.25 4.82 -17.12
CA LEU A 140 0.27 4.35 -18.09
C LEU A 140 0.70 4.60 -19.55
N TYR A 141 1.24 5.78 -19.84
CA TYR A 141 1.46 6.26 -21.20
C TYR A 141 2.94 6.57 -21.51
N GLY A 142 3.82 6.34 -20.53
CA GLY A 142 5.23 6.71 -20.66
C GLY A 142 5.48 8.21 -20.56
N VAL A 143 6.66 8.61 -21.01
CA VAL A 143 7.16 9.99 -20.95
C VAL A 143 7.47 10.53 -22.34
N ILE A 144 7.44 11.86 -22.50
CA ILE A 144 7.98 12.53 -23.67
C ILE A 144 9.50 12.57 -23.50
N THR A 145 10.23 11.69 -24.18
CA THR A 145 11.66 11.46 -23.98
C THR A 145 12.51 12.72 -24.21
N LYS A 146 12.18 13.54 -25.21
CA LYS A 146 12.88 14.81 -25.50
C LYS A 146 12.76 15.86 -24.39
N ASP A 147 11.68 15.79 -23.58
CA ASP A 147 11.41 16.74 -22.50
C ASP A 147 11.72 16.14 -21.10
N SER A 148 12.19 14.89 -21.09
CA SER A 148 12.48 14.13 -19.89
C SER A 148 13.97 13.83 -19.76
N LYS A 149 14.48 13.73 -18.53
CA LYS A 149 15.84 13.33 -18.20
C LYS A 149 15.80 12.04 -17.41
N ILE A 150 16.07 10.93 -18.07
CA ILE A 150 16.14 9.59 -17.48
C ILE A 150 17.61 9.20 -17.40
N VAL A 151 18.07 8.84 -16.23
CA VAL A 151 19.49 8.53 -15.99
C VAL A 151 19.79 7.08 -16.39
N GLU A 152 21.06 6.73 -16.52
CA GLU A 152 21.51 5.37 -16.79
C GLU A 152 21.02 4.38 -15.72
N PRO A 153 20.85 3.10 -16.07
CA PRO A 153 20.38 2.12 -15.13
C PRO A 153 21.46 1.75 -14.13
N VAL A 154 21.10 1.63 -12.85
CA VAL A 154 21.93 1.01 -11.82
C VAL A 154 21.44 -0.43 -11.57
N PRO A 155 22.36 -1.38 -11.26
CA PRO A 155 21.97 -2.79 -11.08
C PRO A 155 20.92 -2.98 -9.98
N ARG A 156 21.11 -2.34 -8.84
CA ARG A 156 20.16 -2.39 -7.70
C ARG A 156 20.21 -1.07 -6.91
N VAL A 157 19.04 -0.68 -6.39
CA VAL A 157 18.92 0.46 -5.48
C VAL A 157 17.90 0.11 -4.38
N TRP A 158 18.23 0.45 -3.15
CA TRP A 158 17.32 0.43 -2.02
C TRP A 158 16.65 1.80 -1.88
N LEU A 159 15.35 1.81 -1.67
CA LEU A 159 14.53 3.03 -1.59
C LEU A 159 13.47 2.89 -0.49
N GLU A 160 13.08 3.99 0.10
CA GLU A 160 11.89 4.12 0.92
C GLU A 160 10.75 4.65 0.05
N ALA A 161 9.76 3.80 -0.24
CA ALA A 161 8.67 4.09 -1.16
C ALA A 161 7.51 4.80 -0.44
N VAL A 162 7.11 5.94 -0.99
CA VAL A 162 5.85 6.63 -0.64
C VAL A 162 4.72 6.09 -1.51
N GLU A 163 5.01 5.74 -2.76
CA GLU A 163 4.06 5.25 -3.74
C GLU A 163 4.76 4.30 -4.73
N ILE A 164 4.09 3.22 -5.10
CA ILE A 164 4.54 2.27 -6.11
C ILE A 164 3.45 2.15 -7.15
N ILE A 165 3.77 2.44 -8.41
CA ILE A 165 2.81 2.44 -9.53
C ILE A 165 3.27 1.40 -10.54
N LEU A 166 2.38 0.45 -10.86
CA LEU A 166 2.63 -0.55 -11.90
C LEU A 166 2.64 0.12 -13.28
N CYS A 167 3.63 -0.22 -14.10
CA CYS A 167 3.73 0.30 -15.46
C CYS A 167 2.97 -0.56 -16.46
N SER A 168 2.35 0.10 -17.45
CA SER A 168 1.81 -0.56 -18.62
C SER A 168 2.94 -1.03 -19.55
N PRO A 169 2.69 -2.02 -20.44
CA PRO A 169 3.68 -2.45 -21.44
C PRO A 169 4.22 -1.29 -22.29
N ASP A 170 3.35 -0.42 -22.78
CA ASP A 170 3.73 0.74 -23.60
C ASP A 170 4.64 1.72 -22.85
N ALA A 171 4.34 1.96 -21.57
CA ALA A 171 5.17 2.82 -20.73
C ALA A 171 6.53 2.20 -20.43
N ILE A 172 6.60 0.87 -20.28
CA ILE A 172 7.84 0.13 -20.06
C ILE A 172 8.76 0.32 -21.27
N ASP A 173 8.25 0.08 -22.48
CA ASP A 173 9.03 0.21 -23.72
C ASP A 173 9.61 1.62 -23.89
N ILE A 174 8.82 2.65 -23.60
CA ILE A 174 9.25 4.05 -23.64
C ILE A 174 10.31 4.36 -22.59
N LEU A 175 10.11 3.91 -21.34
CA LEU A 175 11.02 4.21 -20.22
C LEU A 175 12.34 3.43 -20.33
N GLU A 176 12.32 2.18 -20.81
CA GLU A 176 13.51 1.39 -21.08
C GLU A 176 14.29 1.93 -22.27
N GLY A 177 13.59 2.27 -23.37
CA GLY A 177 14.18 2.82 -24.58
C GLY A 177 14.61 4.28 -24.47
N ALA A 178 14.28 4.98 -23.38
CA ALA A 178 14.67 6.39 -23.21
C ALA A 178 16.19 6.54 -23.18
N PRO A 179 16.76 7.46 -23.99
CA PRO A 179 18.19 7.68 -24.02
C PRO A 179 18.70 8.15 -22.65
N HIS A 180 19.94 7.77 -22.30
CA HIS A 180 20.60 8.28 -21.10
C HIS A 180 20.89 9.77 -21.26
N VAL A 181 20.73 10.53 -20.19
CA VAL A 181 21.16 11.92 -20.17
C VAL A 181 22.68 11.93 -20.01
N ALA A 182 23.38 12.41 -21.04
CA ALA A 182 24.81 12.67 -20.95
C ALA A 182 25.07 13.85 -19.99
N ALA A 183 26.19 13.79 -19.27
CA ALA A 183 26.68 14.95 -18.56
C ALA A 183 27.08 16.03 -19.57
N GLU A 184 26.62 17.26 -19.36
CA GLU A 184 27.01 18.44 -20.12
C GLU A 184 28.35 18.96 -19.60
#